data_164ec79f959bc33cc1dbc4d4ab328005
#
_entry.id   164ec79f959bc33cc1dbc4d4ab328005
#
_cell.length_a   1.000
_cell.length_b   1.000
_cell.length_c   1.000
_cell.angle_alpha   90.00
_cell.angle_beta   90.00
_cell.angle_gamma   90.00
#
_symmetry.space_group_name_H-M   'P 1'
#
loop_
_entity.id
_entity.type
_entity.pdbx_description
1 polymer ?
#
loop_
_entity_poly.entity_id
_entity_poly.type
_entity_poly.pdbx_seq_one_letter_code
_entity_poly.pdbx_strand_id
1 'polypeptide(L)'
;MKPRTCSTAHYRPGWIGSILLAVAACQAPQAAAPDISGPPQLAVSDTPSKARTQDGLYISWREHLIDDEQTNGGTAIRGGDGLAAADLDGDGHLDIVSVHEDSNHLRIAFGTHDPDIWDNITIAEGNDVGAIEDVAIGDLNGDGWLDLVAACEEAHLLYIENPGKQARAAAWPRMIPAITQQRGSWLRVFVADMDQDGRLDILAANKGAADIIDPSLPSAARPTSLFRLKGAPLLQSSWQEQVLSREVVPNTAMPTDIDDDGDMDVLVAARLRMEMSILETVETGGLHGIAVKAHPISITPGIPVPEGWHGASNAFQSAFADLDGDGRKDLVVAVHETPQPVAGSALMAGLGWLKQPDTLDAPWTFFPIGNTLPDIVAGIALADIDGDGDFDAITGGYSGLNVLLGAYSGASREADDPRVTAASTVGRIAWFENPGDARAAWQRHDISRRVRGMYDAFIPVDMDDDGDIDWVATRGNSGVHDGVFWIEQVRTVDPQPAFSSGRSTDSRALPLPPENWIDTYEDEMTFTPPNKAHQE
;
A
#
# COMPACT_ATOMS: atom_id res chain seq x y z
N MET A 1 5.19 -63.69 12.92
CA MET A 1 3.74 -63.44 13.04
C MET A 1 3.32 -62.70 11.77
N LYS A 2 2.26 -63.17 11.10
CA LYS A 2 1.89 -62.89 9.71
C LYS A 2 1.40 -61.44 9.46
N PRO A 3 1.64 -60.87 8.26
CA PRO A 3 1.04 -59.60 7.87
C PRO A 3 -0.40 -59.82 7.32
N ARG A 4 -1.29 -58.88 7.59
CA ARG A 4 -2.66 -58.84 7.01
C ARG A 4 -2.66 -58.03 5.73
N THR A 5 -3.16 -58.65 4.68
CA THR A 5 -3.39 -58.15 3.33
C THR A 5 -4.62 -57.22 3.29
N CYS A 6 -4.51 -56.14 2.54
CA CYS A 6 -5.62 -55.25 2.20
C CYS A 6 -6.29 -55.76 0.91
N SER A 7 -7.61 -55.89 0.95
CA SER A 7 -8.47 -56.37 -0.14
C SER A 7 -8.95 -55.20 -1.00
N THR A 8 -8.73 -55.32 -2.29
CA THR A 8 -9.29 -54.45 -3.34
C THR A 8 -10.70 -54.89 -3.70
N ALA A 9 -11.69 -54.01 -3.58
CA ALA A 9 -13.03 -54.22 -4.07
C ALA A 9 -13.20 -53.59 -5.47
N HIS A 10 -13.46 -54.46 -6.46
CA HIS A 10 -13.87 -54.06 -7.81
C HIS A 10 -15.35 -53.67 -7.82
N TYR A 11 -15.66 -52.49 -8.35
CA TYR A 11 -17.06 -52.12 -8.67
C TYR A 11 -17.27 -52.21 -10.18
N ARG A 12 -18.29 -52.98 -10.59
CA ARG A 12 -18.77 -53.11 -11.97
C ARG A 12 -19.81 -52.04 -12.29
N PRO A 13 -19.89 -51.49 -13.50
CA PRO A 13 -20.89 -50.53 -13.88
C PRO A 13 -22.22 -51.22 -14.25
N GLY A 14 -23.31 -50.76 -13.60
CA GLY A 14 -24.68 -51.11 -13.95
C GLY A 14 -25.35 -49.98 -14.75
N TRP A 15 -26.00 -50.35 -15.79
CA TRP A 15 -26.83 -49.51 -16.66
C TRP A 15 -28.02 -48.93 -15.90
N ILE A 16 -28.23 -47.59 -15.96
CA ILE A 16 -29.54 -46.99 -15.69
C ILE A 16 -29.79 -45.90 -16.73
N GLY A 17 -31.00 -45.96 -17.24
CA GLY A 17 -31.43 -45.27 -18.44
C GLY A 17 -31.52 -43.75 -18.34
N SER A 18 -31.40 -43.18 -19.51
CA SER A 18 -31.55 -41.73 -19.79
C SER A 18 -32.96 -41.28 -19.57
N ILE A 19 -33.16 -40.42 -18.53
CA ILE A 19 -34.36 -39.56 -18.44
C ILE A 19 -33.89 -38.17 -18.85
N LEU A 20 -34.26 -37.75 -20.06
CA LEU A 20 -34.18 -36.37 -20.49
C LEU A 20 -35.19 -35.52 -19.69
N LEU A 21 -34.73 -34.84 -18.68
CA LEU A 21 -35.46 -33.71 -18.12
C LEU A 21 -35.10 -32.47 -18.93
N ALA A 22 -36.02 -32.00 -19.74
CA ALA A 22 -35.93 -30.69 -20.35
C ALA A 22 -36.08 -29.63 -19.23
N VAL A 23 -34.97 -29.11 -18.74
CA VAL A 23 -34.98 -27.92 -17.89
C VAL A 23 -35.16 -26.73 -18.84
N ALA A 24 -36.37 -26.18 -18.85
CA ALA A 24 -36.60 -24.85 -19.43
C ALA A 24 -35.78 -23.84 -18.62
N ALA A 25 -34.66 -23.40 -19.18
CA ALA A 25 -33.92 -22.28 -18.65
C ALA A 25 -34.81 -21.04 -18.80
N CYS A 26 -35.45 -20.60 -17.72
CA CYS A 26 -35.90 -19.23 -17.62
C CYS A 26 -34.62 -18.35 -17.69
N GLN A 27 -34.36 -17.78 -18.85
CA GLN A 27 -33.42 -16.68 -18.98
C GLN A 27 -34.00 -15.53 -18.15
N ALA A 28 -33.35 -15.19 -17.07
CA ALA A 28 -33.57 -13.91 -16.39
C ALA A 28 -33.42 -12.80 -17.45
N PRO A 29 -34.26 -11.77 -17.40
CA PRO A 29 -34.11 -10.66 -18.33
C PRO A 29 -32.70 -10.10 -18.14
N GLN A 30 -31.91 -10.13 -19.21
CA GLN A 30 -30.61 -9.46 -19.28
C GLN A 30 -30.90 -7.99 -18.99
N ALA A 31 -30.37 -7.46 -17.90
CA ALA A 31 -30.45 -6.03 -17.63
C ALA A 31 -29.97 -5.29 -18.88
N ALA A 32 -30.79 -4.40 -19.39
CA ALA A 32 -30.41 -3.58 -20.53
C ALA A 32 -29.14 -2.84 -20.16
N ALA A 33 -28.13 -2.91 -21.03
CA ALA A 33 -26.93 -2.09 -20.86
C ALA A 33 -27.36 -0.64 -20.62
N PRO A 34 -26.76 0.08 -19.67
CA PRO A 34 -27.13 1.45 -19.39
C PRO A 34 -27.07 2.26 -20.69
N ASP A 35 -28.12 3.02 -20.95
CA ASP A 35 -28.20 3.89 -22.13
C ASP A 35 -27.21 5.04 -21.96
N ILE A 36 -25.99 4.87 -22.51
CA ILE A 36 -24.95 5.90 -22.58
C ILE A 36 -25.23 6.83 -23.75
N SER A 37 -26.40 7.45 -23.80
CA SER A 37 -26.80 8.39 -24.85
C SER A 37 -26.20 9.80 -24.71
N GLY A 38 -25.28 10.01 -23.75
CA GLY A 38 -24.50 11.23 -23.63
C GLY A 38 -23.29 11.25 -24.59
N PRO A 39 -22.68 12.42 -24.86
CA PRO A 39 -21.40 12.46 -25.55
C PRO A 39 -20.38 11.62 -24.78
N PRO A 40 -19.43 10.94 -25.48
CA PRO A 40 -18.42 10.12 -24.83
C PRO A 40 -17.66 10.98 -23.82
N GLN A 41 -17.69 10.54 -22.55
CA GLN A 41 -16.97 11.20 -21.48
C GLN A 41 -15.46 11.00 -21.72
N LEU A 42 -14.66 12.07 -21.66
CA LEU A 42 -13.21 11.97 -21.76
C LEU A 42 -12.66 11.12 -20.61
N ALA A 43 -11.64 10.35 -20.89
CA ALA A 43 -10.89 9.69 -19.83
C ALA A 43 -10.27 10.75 -18.89
N VAL A 44 -10.04 10.37 -17.65
CA VAL A 44 -9.41 11.27 -16.65
C VAL A 44 -8.09 11.81 -17.19
N SER A 45 -7.21 10.92 -17.67
CA SER A 45 -5.92 11.29 -18.24
C SER A 45 -5.98 12.27 -19.41
N ASP A 46 -7.05 12.20 -20.22
CA ASP A 46 -7.22 13.04 -21.43
C ASP A 46 -7.93 14.36 -21.13
N THR A 47 -8.44 14.52 -19.91
CA THR A 47 -9.10 15.74 -19.46
C THR A 47 -8.05 16.82 -19.19
N PRO A 48 -8.19 18.04 -19.73
CA PRO A 48 -7.26 19.12 -19.43
C PRO A 48 -7.18 19.41 -17.93
N SER A 49 -5.98 19.47 -17.39
CA SER A 49 -5.74 19.76 -15.97
C SER A 49 -6.29 21.13 -15.60
N LYS A 50 -6.81 21.22 -14.38
CA LYS A 50 -7.26 22.47 -13.74
C LYS A 50 -6.37 22.85 -12.56
N ALA A 51 -5.54 21.93 -12.10
CA ALA A 51 -4.57 22.16 -11.04
C ALA A 51 -3.60 23.26 -11.44
N ARG A 52 -3.19 24.07 -10.50
CA ARG A 52 -2.25 25.18 -10.74
C ARG A 52 -1.25 25.29 -9.62
N THR A 53 -0.06 25.73 -9.99
CA THR A 53 0.94 26.19 -9.05
C THR A 53 0.53 27.54 -8.44
N GLN A 54 1.17 27.92 -7.34
CA GLN A 54 0.97 29.23 -6.71
C GLN A 54 1.19 30.41 -7.68
N ASP A 55 2.12 30.30 -8.63
CA ASP A 55 2.38 31.33 -9.65
C ASP A 55 1.46 31.23 -10.88
N GLY A 56 0.52 30.27 -10.90
CA GLY A 56 -0.59 30.15 -11.83
C GLY A 56 -0.32 29.31 -13.08
N LEU A 57 0.77 28.57 -13.16
CA LEU A 57 1.01 27.57 -14.19
C LEU A 57 0.10 26.36 -13.99
N TYR A 58 -0.33 25.72 -15.08
CA TYR A 58 -1.10 24.49 -15.00
C TYR A 58 -0.18 23.31 -14.70
N ILE A 59 -0.60 22.44 -13.79
CA ILE A 59 0.08 21.19 -13.43
C ILE A 59 -0.55 20.03 -14.19
N SER A 60 0.27 19.29 -14.93
CA SER A 60 -0.06 18.01 -15.54
C SER A 60 1.04 17.01 -15.23
N TRP A 61 0.87 15.74 -15.60
CA TRP A 61 1.78 14.68 -15.19
C TRP A 61 2.21 13.83 -16.37
N ARG A 62 3.48 13.42 -16.37
CA ARG A 62 4.05 12.50 -17.35
C ARG A 62 4.66 11.29 -16.66
N GLU A 63 4.28 10.09 -17.10
CA GLU A 63 4.85 8.84 -16.57
C GLU A 63 6.15 8.50 -17.29
N HIS A 64 7.16 8.14 -16.52
CA HIS A 64 8.43 7.58 -16.94
C HIS A 64 8.61 6.21 -16.33
N LEU A 65 9.19 5.26 -17.05
CA LEU A 65 9.33 3.89 -16.60
C LEU A 65 10.71 3.68 -15.98
N ILE A 66 10.73 3.18 -14.74
CA ILE A 66 11.96 2.80 -14.04
C ILE A 66 12.24 1.32 -14.25
N ASP A 67 11.30 0.45 -13.85
CA ASP A 67 11.43 -1.00 -13.98
C ASP A 67 10.08 -1.65 -14.30
N ASP A 68 10.05 -2.41 -15.38
CA ASP A 68 8.93 -3.28 -15.74
C ASP A 68 9.40 -4.39 -16.69
N GLU A 69 8.52 -5.32 -17.01
CA GLU A 69 8.84 -6.45 -17.92
C GLU A 69 9.35 -5.99 -19.31
N GLN A 70 8.99 -4.79 -19.78
CA GLN A 70 9.42 -4.27 -21.08
C GLN A 70 10.78 -3.58 -21.00
N THR A 71 11.06 -2.88 -19.91
CA THR A 71 12.30 -2.11 -19.74
C THR A 71 13.45 -2.93 -19.20
N ASN A 72 13.16 -4.00 -18.41
CA ASN A 72 14.18 -4.79 -17.72
C ASN A 72 14.67 -6.04 -18.48
N GLY A 73 14.37 -6.15 -19.76
CA GLY A 73 14.81 -7.28 -20.58
C GLY A 73 13.94 -8.53 -20.49
N GLY A 74 12.71 -8.43 -19.97
CA GLY A 74 11.71 -9.49 -19.98
C GLY A 74 11.57 -10.24 -18.65
N THR A 75 12.13 -9.72 -17.55
CA THR A 75 11.84 -10.24 -16.21
C THR A 75 10.43 -9.85 -15.83
N ALA A 76 9.57 -10.84 -15.67
CA ALA A 76 8.17 -10.61 -15.26
C ALA A 76 8.11 -10.27 -13.77
N ILE A 77 7.95 -9.01 -13.44
CA ILE A 77 7.71 -8.52 -12.08
C ILE A 77 6.21 -8.28 -11.88
N ARG A 78 5.68 -8.70 -10.72
CA ARG A 78 4.24 -8.68 -10.42
C ARG A 78 4.01 -8.35 -8.95
N GLY A 79 2.89 -7.66 -8.67
CA GLY A 79 2.54 -7.27 -7.31
C GLY A 79 3.58 -6.29 -6.76
N GLY A 80 3.68 -5.10 -7.36
CA GLY A 80 4.56 -4.05 -6.86
C GLY A 80 3.94 -3.40 -5.63
N ASP A 81 4.52 -3.62 -4.45
CA ASP A 81 4.02 -3.16 -3.15
C ASP A 81 4.99 -2.18 -2.50
N GLY A 82 5.97 -2.64 -1.75
CA GLY A 82 6.92 -1.78 -1.04
C GLY A 82 7.93 -1.08 -1.95
N LEU A 83 8.32 0.12 -1.53
CA LEU A 83 9.20 1.03 -2.25
C LEU A 83 10.11 1.77 -1.27
N ALA A 84 11.38 1.86 -1.60
CA ALA A 84 12.34 2.69 -0.88
C ALA A 84 13.34 3.33 -1.85
N ALA A 85 13.93 4.45 -1.48
CA ALA A 85 14.86 5.19 -2.33
C ALA A 85 16.04 5.74 -1.54
N ALA A 86 17.25 5.56 -2.04
CA ALA A 86 18.48 6.12 -1.48
C ALA A 86 19.63 5.97 -2.50
N ASP A 87 20.73 6.67 -2.31
CA ASP A 87 21.99 6.41 -3.02
C ASP A 87 22.69 5.19 -2.38
N LEU A 88 22.58 4.03 -3.02
CA LEU A 88 23.06 2.75 -2.49
C LEU A 88 24.49 2.41 -2.89
N ASP A 89 24.99 2.99 -3.97
CA ASP A 89 26.35 2.72 -4.47
C ASP A 89 27.32 3.89 -4.30
N GLY A 90 26.85 5.02 -3.78
CA GLY A 90 27.64 6.19 -3.44
C GLY A 90 28.03 7.02 -4.65
N ASP A 91 27.28 6.94 -5.75
CA ASP A 91 27.57 7.69 -6.98
C ASP A 91 26.89 9.07 -7.03
N GLY A 92 26.02 9.37 -6.08
CA GLY A 92 25.31 10.64 -5.92
C GLY A 92 23.98 10.71 -6.66
N HIS A 93 23.51 9.61 -7.27
CA HIS A 93 22.19 9.50 -7.88
C HIS A 93 21.25 8.67 -7.00
N LEU A 94 19.97 8.92 -7.12
CA LEU A 94 18.96 8.19 -6.38
C LEU A 94 18.77 6.80 -7.00
N ASP A 95 18.87 5.76 -6.17
CA ASP A 95 18.54 4.40 -6.54
C ASP A 95 17.17 4.02 -5.95
N ILE A 96 16.44 3.17 -6.64
CA ILE A 96 15.11 2.75 -6.24
C ILE A 96 15.10 1.27 -5.91
N VAL A 97 14.70 0.94 -4.70
CA VAL A 97 14.44 -0.45 -4.26
C VAL A 97 12.95 -0.72 -4.35
N SER A 98 12.60 -1.78 -5.04
CA SER A 98 11.21 -2.22 -5.16
C SER A 98 11.05 -3.70 -4.82
N VAL A 99 9.91 -4.01 -4.23
CA VAL A 99 9.53 -5.38 -3.91
C VAL A 99 8.27 -5.78 -4.65
N HIS A 100 8.20 -7.05 -5.05
CA HIS A 100 7.16 -7.56 -5.93
C HIS A 100 6.62 -8.88 -5.37
N GLU A 101 5.50 -8.80 -4.64
CA GLU A 101 4.89 -9.90 -3.88
C GLU A 101 4.55 -11.09 -4.78
N ASP A 102 3.76 -10.87 -5.82
CA ASP A 102 3.23 -11.93 -6.69
C ASP A 102 4.29 -12.67 -7.52
N SER A 103 5.45 -12.05 -7.72
CA SER A 103 6.56 -12.63 -8.48
C SER A 103 7.78 -12.97 -7.63
N ASN A 104 7.74 -12.69 -6.33
CA ASN A 104 8.83 -12.97 -5.39
C ASN A 104 10.17 -12.37 -5.83
N HIS A 105 10.20 -11.06 -6.10
CA HIS A 105 11.40 -10.34 -6.48
C HIS A 105 11.65 -9.14 -5.57
N LEU A 106 12.91 -8.98 -5.14
CA LEU A 106 13.47 -7.72 -4.66
C LEU A 106 14.45 -7.21 -5.70
N ARG A 107 14.22 -5.99 -6.16
CA ARG A 107 14.98 -5.38 -7.25
C ARG A 107 15.54 -4.04 -6.84
N ILE A 108 16.65 -3.66 -7.48
CA ILE A 108 17.20 -2.30 -7.43
C ILE A 108 17.28 -1.78 -8.85
N ALA A 109 16.74 -0.60 -9.06
CA ALA A 109 17.01 0.24 -10.22
C ALA A 109 18.06 1.28 -9.80
N PHE A 110 19.30 1.10 -10.22
CA PHE A 110 20.35 2.07 -9.98
C PHE A 110 20.19 3.25 -10.91
N GLY A 111 20.09 4.44 -10.31
CA GLY A 111 19.98 5.68 -11.04
C GLY A 111 21.21 6.09 -11.79
N THR A 112 21.06 7.06 -12.66
CA THR A 112 22.14 7.70 -13.40
C THR A 112 21.90 9.21 -13.45
N HIS A 113 22.80 9.96 -14.04
CA HIS A 113 22.58 11.40 -14.31
C HIS A 113 21.33 11.68 -15.17
N ASP A 114 20.88 10.71 -15.98
CA ASP A 114 19.67 10.82 -16.79
C ASP A 114 18.53 10.06 -16.09
N PRO A 115 17.47 10.75 -15.64
CA PRO A 115 16.41 10.13 -14.84
C PRO A 115 15.57 9.09 -15.62
N ASP A 116 15.77 8.99 -16.93
CA ASP A 116 15.15 7.97 -17.79
C ASP A 116 16.04 6.73 -18.02
N ILE A 117 17.26 6.71 -17.48
CA ILE A 117 18.22 5.61 -17.68
C ILE A 117 18.54 4.92 -16.35
N TRP A 118 18.14 3.66 -16.24
CA TRP A 118 18.26 2.83 -15.04
C TRP A 118 19.02 1.54 -15.31
N ASP A 119 19.86 1.11 -14.36
CA ASP A 119 20.49 -0.22 -14.36
C ASP A 119 19.73 -1.14 -13.41
N ASN A 120 18.83 -1.94 -13.96
CA ASN A 120 17.87 -2.76 -13.22
C ASN A 120 18.44 -4.13 -12.89
N ILE A 121 18.63 -4.46 -11.62
CA ILE A 121 19.11 -5.77 -11.17
C ILE A 121 18.17 -6.45 -10.17
N THR A 122 18.12 -7.78 -10.21
CA THR A 122 17.47 -8.58 -9.19
C THR A 122 18.46 -8.89 -8.07
N ILE A 123 18.17 -8.47 -6.85
CA ILE A 123 19.00 -8.72 -5.68
C ILE A 123 18.63 -10.03 -5.01
N ALA A 124 17.33 -10.33 -4.92
CA ALA A 124 16.84 -11.57 -4.35
C ALA A 124 15.57 -12.02 -5.09
N GLU A 125 15.39 -13.33 -5.22
CA GLU A 125 14.23 -13.93 -5.90
C GLU A 125 13.88 -15.29 -5.31
N GLY A 126 12.66 -15.74 -5.60
CA GLY A 126 12.18 -17.07 -5.22
C GLY A 126 11.85 -17.19 -3.73
N ASN A 127 12.05 -18.40 -3.16
CA ASN A 127 11.58 -18.71 -1.80
C ASN A 127 12.22 -17.88 -0.68
N ASP A 128 13.38 -17.25 -0.92
CA ASP A 128 14.02 -16.39 0.10
C ASP A 128 13.24 -15.08 0.28
N VAL A 129 12.46 -14.70 -0.71
CA VAL A 129 11.64 -13.48 -0.74
C VAL A 129 10.15 -13.81 -0.95
N GLY A 130 9.69 -14.93 -0.39
CA GLY A 130 8.33 -15.41 -0.54
C GLY A 130 7.29 -14.38 -0.11
N ALA A 131 6.47 -13.92 -1.07
CA ALA A 131 5.47 -12.87 -0.91
C ALA A 131 6.05 -11.63 -0.19
N ILE A 132 7.06 -11.03 -0.80
CA ILE A 132 7.74 -9.85 -0.25
C ILE A 132 6.85 -8.61 -0.36
N GLU A 133 6.54 -8.00 0.77
CA GLU A 133 5.52 -6.96 0.90
C GLU A 133 6.12 -5.55 1.10
N ASP A 134 7.22 -5.46 1.86
CA ASP A 134 7.78 -4.16 2.23
C ASP A 134 9.30 -4.21 2.40
N VAL A 135 9.96 -3.05 2.29
CA VAL A 135 11.41 -2.92 2.43
C VAL A 135 11.77 -1.59 3.10
N ALA A 136 12.76 -1.64 3.99
CA ALA A 136 13.38 -0.47 4.58
C ALA A 136 14.90 -0.46 4.31
N ILE A 137 15.47 0.74 4.27
CA ILE A 137 16.88 1.00 3.97
C ILE A 137 17.55 1.65 5.20
N GLY A 138 18.76 1.20 5.54
CA GLY A 138 19.57 1.83 6.60
C GLY A 138 20.93 1.17 6.77
N ASP A 139 21.91 1.89 7.29
CA ASP A 139 23.21 1.33 7.67
C ASP A 139 23.06 0.51 8.96
N LEU A 140 22.63 -0.76 8.81
CA LEU A 140 22.32 -1.65 9.93
C LEU A 140 23.54 -2.32 10.54
N ASN A 141 24.65 -2.38 9.80
CA ASN A 141 25.91 -2.98 10.24
C ASN A 141 26.95 -1.96 10.73
N GLY A 142 26.75 -0.66 10.43
CA GLY A 142 27.61 0.45 10.83
C GLY A 142 28.85 0.59 9.96
N ASP A 143 28.84 0.13 8.71
CA ASP A 143 29.96 0.19 7.80
C ASP A 143 29.94 1.41 6.83
N GLY A 144 28.87 2.18 6.88
CA GLY A 144 28.65 3.39 6.09
C GLY A 144 27.97 3.16 4.75
N TRP A 145 27.55 1.91 4.43
CA TRP A 145 26.74 1.58 3.28
C TRP A 145 25.31 1.21 3.74
N LEU A 146 24.34 1.59 2.93
CA LEU A 146 22.94 1.36 3.28
C LEU A 146 22.52 -0.06 2.93
N ASP A 147 22.18 -0.85 3.96
CA ASP A 147 21.65 -2.20 3.87
C ASP A 147 20.13 -2.20 3.64
N LEU A 148 19.55 -3.37 3.34
CA LEU A 148 18.13 -3.57 3.18
C LEU A 148 17.60 -4.55 4.23
N VAL A 149 16.40 -4.29 4.70
CA VAL A 149 15.60 -5.27 5.45
C VAL A 149 14.21 -5.34 4.83
N ALA A 150 13.75 -6.55 4.56
CA ALA A 150 12.47 -6.77 3.89
C ALA A 150 11.51 -7.61 4.74
N ALA A 151 10.22 -7.31 4.63
CA ALA A 151 9.13 -8.06 5.23
C ALA A 151 8.53 -9.01 4.20
N CYS A 152 8.48 -10.31 4.51
CA CYS A 152 7.94 -11.35 3.65
C CYS A 152 6.68 -11.96 4.25
N GLU A 153 5.57 -11.95 3.52
CA GLU A 153 4.28 -12.46 4.00
C GLU A 153 4.31 -13.98 4.27
N GLU A 154 5.14 -14.71 3.57
CA GLU A 154 5.28 -16.16 3.78
C GLU A 154 6.27 -16.53 4.89
N ALA A 155 6.44 -15.69 5.93
CA ALA A 155 6.92 -16.15 7.23
C ALA A 155 8.28 -15.67 7.73
N HIS A 156 8.90 -14.62 7.23
CA HIS A 156 10.16 -14.12 7.80
C HIS A 156 10.49 -12.66 7.45
N LEU A 157 11.47 -12.09 8.13
CA LEU A 157 12.20 -10.92 7.66
C LEU A 157 13.44 -11.39 6.89
N LEU A 158 13.90 -10.59 5.94
CA LEU A 158 15.12 -10.85 5.19
C LEU A 158 16.07 -9.66 5.34
N TYR A 159 17.25 -9.89 5.89
CA TYR A 159 18.34 -8.91 5.90
C TYR A 159 19.26 -9.13 4.71
N ILE A 160 19.65 -8.03 4.07
CA ILE A 160 20.49 -8.03 2.87
C ILE A 160 21.58 -6.96 3.05
N GLU A 161 22.84 -7.39 3.14
CA GLU A 161 24.00 -6.51 3.34
C GLU A 161 24.48 -5.92 2.02
N ASN A 162 24.66 -4.60 2.00
CA ASN A 162 25.19 -3.91 0.85
C ASN A 162 26.71 -4.19 0.69
N PRO A 163 27.18 -4.69 -0.44
CA PRO A 163 28.60 -4.93 -0.67
C PRO A 163 29.41 -3.65 -0.98
N GLY A 164 28.86 -2.48 -0.72
CA GLY A 164 29.49 -1.18 -0.87
C GLY A 164 29.78 -0.86 -2.34
N LYS A 165 30.99 -0.46 -2.66
CA LYS A 165 31.42 -0.08 -4.03
C LYS A 165 31.18 -1.15 -5.09
N GLN A 166 30.77 -2.34 -4.70
CA GLN A 166 30.44 -3.44 -5.61
C GLN A 166 28.93 -3.66 -5.75
N ALA A 167 28.11 -2.73 -5.27
CA ALA A 167 26.66 -2.85 -5.23
C ALA A 167 26.04 -3.29 -6.55
N ARG A 168 26.50 -2.74 -7.68
CA ARG A 168 26.02 -3.10 -9.03
C ARG A 168 26.57 -4.42 -9.56
N ALA A 169 27.67 -4.96 -9.02
CA ALA A 169 28.41 -6.07 -9.64
C ALA A 169 28.47 -7.34 -8.80
N ALA A 170 28.33 -7.26 -7.49
CA ALA A 170 28.42 -8.37 -6.57
C ALA A 170 27.05 -8.88 -6.12
N ALA A 171 26.99 -10.16 -5.75
CA ALA A 171 25.84 -10.66 -5.02
C ALA A 171 25.81 -10.04 -3.61
N TRP A 172 24.66 -9.54 -3.20
CA TRP A 172 24.46 -9.01 -1.86
C TRP A 172 24.32 -10.16 -0.86
N PRO A 173 25.19 -10.23 0.18
CA PRO A 173 25.06 -11.21 1.26
C PRO A 173 23.71 -11.04 1.95
N ARG A 174 23.05 -12.16 2.31
CA ARG A 174 21.73 -12.10 2.91
C ARG A 174 21.52 -13.17 3.96
N MET A 175 20.60 -12.91 4.89
CA MET A 175 20.28 -13.81 5.98
C MET A 175 18.81 -13.67 6.40
N ILE A 176 18.16 -14.82 6.59
CA ILE A 176 16.82 -14.90 7.18
C ILE A 176 17.00 -15.14 8.69
N PRO A 177 16.62 -14.19 9.56
CA PRO A 177 16.74 -14.35 10.99
C PRO A 177 15.84 -15.48 11.51
N ALA A 178 16.42 -16.50 12.16
CA ALA A 178 15.65 -17.64 12.65
C ALA A 178 14.53 -17.23 13.64
N ILE A 179 14.76 -16.13 14.38
CA ILE A 179 13.79 -15.59 15.33
C ILE A 179 12.51 -15.07 14.66
N THR A 180 12.53 -14.78 13.36
CA THR A 180 11.38 -14.28 12.61
C THR A 180 10.62 -15.38 11.86
N GLN A 181 11.21 -16.58 11.73
CA GLN A 181 10.67 -17.66 10.91
C GLN A 181 9.48 -18.37 11.56
N GLN A 182 8.58 -18.91 10.74
CA GLN A 182 7.43 -19.73 11.14
C GLN A 182 6.47 -19.04 12.13
N ARG A 183 6.35 -17.72 12.02
CA ARG A 183 5.50 -16.91 12.89
C ARG A 183 4.33 -16.26 12.17
N GLY A 184 4.14 -16.57 10.88
CA GLY A 184 3.16 -15.96 10.00
C GLY A 184 3.76 -14.77 9.24
N SER A 185 2.92 -14.05 8.55
CA SER A 185 3.26 -12.95 7.64
C SER A 185 3.85 -11.75 8.35
N TRP A 186 4.93 -11.20 7.79
CA TRP A 186 5.46 -9.89 8.15
C TRP A 186 5.04 -8.89 7.06
N LEU A 187 4.28 -7.86 7.44
CA LEU A 187 3.62 -6.97 6.50
C LEU A 187 4.40 -5.67 6.28
N ARG A 188 4.90 -5.06 7.36
CA ARG A 188 5.61 -3.78 7.31
C ARG A 188 6.90 -3.87 8.09
N VAL A 189 7.91 -3.17 7.59
CA VAL A 189 9.23 -3.07 8.21
C VAL A 189 9.74 -1.63 8.14
N PHE A 190 10.34 -1.17 9.23
CA PHE A 190 10.91 0.17 9.35
C PHE A 190 12.24 0.08 10.08
N VAL A 191 13.06 1.11 9.97
CA VAL A 191 14.32 1.24 10.69
C VAL A 191 14.39 2.58 11.41
N ALA A 192 14.83 2.56 12.66
CA ALA A 192 15.07 3.76 13.47
C ALA A 192 16.01 3.40 14.63
N ASP A 193 16.74 4.37 15.17
CA ASP A 193 17.50 4.21 16.42
C ASP A 193 16.53 4.40 17.59
N MET A 194 15.89 3.28 18.01
CA MET A 194 14.84 3.30 19.02
C MET A 194 15.38 3.36 20.46
N ASP A 195 16.58 2.84 20.69
CA ASP A 195 17.18 2.82 22.03
C ASP A 195 18.28 3.88 22.19
N GLN A 196 18.45 4.77 21.20
CA GLN A 196 19.40 5.88 21.17
C GLN A 196 20.86 5.41 21.40
N ASP A 197 21.21 4.21 20.94
CA ASP A 197 22.58 3.67 21.06
C ASP A 197 23.46 4.06 19.86
N GLY A 198 22.93 4.81 18.90
CA GLY A 198 23.59 5.28 17.69
C GLY A 198 23.59 4.24 16.56
N ARG A 199 22.81 3.17 16.68
CA ARG A 199 22.64 2.12 15.67
C ARG A 199 21.15 1.99 15.32
N LEU A 200 20.87 1.69 14.07
CA LEU A 200 19.50 1.46 13.65
C LEU A 200 18.99 0.10 14.17
N ASP A 201 17.78 0.13 14.69
CA ASP A 201 16.97 -1.02 15.03
C ASP A 201 15.93 -1.27 13.93
N ILE A 202 15.30 -2.45 13.96
CA ILE A 202 14.28 -2.83 12.99
C ILE A 202 12.93 -2.96 13.71
N LEU A 203 11.94 -2.24 13.22
CA LEU A 203 10.54 -2.35 13.64
C LEU A 203 9.76 -3.15 12.61
N ALA A 204 8.96 -4.13 13.05
CA ALA A 204 8.18 -4.92 12.12
C ALA A 204 6.81 -5.32 12.67
N ALA A 205 5.80 -5.26 11.80
CA ALA A 205 4.44 -5.66 12.07
C ALA A 205 4.17 -7.08 11.53
N ASN A 206 3.80 -8.02 12.44
CA ASN A 206 3.47 -9.39 12.08
C ASN A 206 1.96 -9.56 11.97
N LYS A 207 1.40 -9.66 10.77
CA LYS A 207 -0.04 -9.85 10.58
C LYS A 207 -0.50 -11.30 10.87
N GLY A 208 0.42 -12.24 11.04
CA GLY A 208 0.10 -13.64 11.28
C GLY A 208 -0.25 -14.41 10.01
N ALA A 209 -0.93 -15.55 10.15
CA ALA A 209 -1.37 -16.31 9.00
C ALA A 209 -2.51 -15.59 8.28
N ALA A 210 -2.58 -15.74 6.95
CA ALA A 210 -3.61 -15.12 6.10
C ALA A 210 -5.05 -15.51 6.51
N ASP A 211 -5.21 -16.64 7.22
CA ASP A 211 -6.49 -17.22 7.61
C ASP A 211 -6.95 -16.81 9.01
N ILE A 212 -6.74 -15.57 9.43
CA ILE A 212 -7.28 -15.13 10.71
C ILE A 212 -8.78 -15.01 10.64
N ILE A 213 -9.40 -15.91 11.35
CA ILE A 213 -10.79 -16.25 11.17
C ILE A 213 -11.68 -15.54 12.18
N ASP A 214 -11.18 -15.27 13.39
CA ASP A 214 -11.98 -14.65 14.45
C ASP A 214 -11.16 -13.59 15.22
N PRO A 215 -11.39 -12.30 14.92
CA PRO A 215 -10.67 -11.21 15.58
C PRO A 215 -10.99 -11.06 17.07
N SER A 216 -12.05 -11.72 17.57
CA SER A 216 -12.43 -11.66 18.97
C SER A 216 -11.54 -12.53 19.87
N LEU A 217 -10.81 -13.49 19.29
CA LEU A 217 -9.97 -14.42 20.04
C LEU A 217 -8.64 -13.76 20.46
N PRO A 218 -8.23 -13.87 21.73
CA PRO A 218 -6.91 -13.40 22.17
C PRO A 218 -5.75 -14.01 21.37
N SER A 219 -5.93 -15.23 20.84
CA SER A 219 -4.95 -15.91 20.01
C SER A 219 -4.78 -15.29 18.63
N ALA A 220 -5.67 -14.38 18.19
CA ALA A 220 -5.54 -13.63 16.96
C ALA A 220 -4.55 -12.47 17.07
N ALA A 221 -4.20 -12.04 18.30
CA ALA A 221 -3.24 -10.97 18.51
C ALA A 221 -1.82 -11.40 18.10
N ARG A 222 -1.15 -10.57 17.30
CA ARG A 222 0.19 -10.78 16.78
C ARG A 222 1.11 -9.64 17.22
N PRO A 223 2.42 -9.87 17.26
CA PRO A 223 3.35 -8.86 17.75
C PRO A 223 3.62 -7.78 16.72
N THR A 224 3.72 -6.55 17.21
CA THR A 224 4.58 -5.51 16.68
C THR A 224 5.89 -5.57 17.45
N SER A 225 6.99 -5.81 16.74
CA SER A 225 8.28 -6.14 17.34
C SER A 225 9.37 -5.15 16.98
N LEU A 226 10.22 -4.89 17.96
CA LEU A 226 11.52 -4.24 17.81
C LEU A 226 12.61 -5.31 17.78
N PHE A 227 13.45 -5.33 16.76
CA PHE A 227 14.62 -6.17 16.67
C PHE A 227 15.87 -5.30 16.79
N ARG A 228 16.61 -5.48 17.88
CA ARG A 228 17.88 -4.82 18.12
C ARG A 228 19.02 -5.67 17.60
N LEU A 229 19.99 -5.01 16.95
CA LEU A 229 21.16 -5.68 16.39
C LEU A 229 22.37 -5.51 17.31
N LYS A 230 22.73 -6.55 18.05
CA LYS A 230 23.86 -6.53 18.99
C LYS A 230 25.14 -7.17 18.41
N GLY A 231 25.43 -6.89 17.13
CA GLY A 231 26.57 -7.38 16.38
C GLY A 231 26.34 -7.33 14.88
N ALA A 232 27.11 -8.09 14.11
CA ALA A 232 26.93 -8.15 12.65
C ALA A 232 25.57 -8.77 12.31
N PRO A 233 24.73 -8.11 11.49
CA PRO A 233 23.36 -8.58 11.21
C PRO A 233 23.31 -9.93 10.48
N LEU A 234 24.35 -10.33 9.75
CA LEU A 234 24.46 -11.65 9.13
C LEU A 234 24.60 -12.79 10.14
N LEU A 235 24.79 -12.51 11.43
CA LEU A 235 24.87 -13.53 12.48
C LEU A 235 23.52 -13.66 13.19
N GLN A 236 22.97 -14.86 13.23
CA GLN A 236 21.72 -15.18 13.93
C GLN A 236 21.69 -14.71 15.40
N SER A 237 22.83 -14.80 16.08
CA SER A 237 22.98 -14.40 17.50
C SER A 237 22.93 -12.88 17.73
N SER A 238 23.03 -12.07 16.67
CA SER A 238 22.99 -10.61 16.78
C SER A 238 21.55 -10.08 16.95
N TRP A 239 20.56 -10.83 16.54
CA TRP A 239 19.16 -10.43 16.56
C TRP A 239 18.52 -10.67 17.92
N GLN A 240 17.99 -9.60 18.51
CA GLN A 240 17.28 -9.66 19.80
C GLN A 240 15.91 -9.00 19.63
N GLU A 241 14.85 -9.76 19.89
CA GLU A 241 13.49 -9.26 19.79
C GLU A 241 12.98 -8.71 21.11
N GLN A 242 12.28 -7.58 21.03
CA GLN A 242 11.38 -7.07 22.05
C GLN A 242 10.01 -6.87 21.42
N VAL A 243 8.99 -7.52 21.98
CA VAL A 243 7.59 -7.26 21.56
C VAL A 243 7.15 -5.97 22.23
N LEU A 244 6.81 -4.95 21.42
CA LEU A 244 6.34 -3.66 21.90
C LEU A 244 4.84 -3.70 22.23
N SER A 245 4.06 -4.33 21.35
CA SER A 245 2.60 -4.44 21.49
C SER A 245 2.07 -5.68 20.79
N ARG A 246 0.75 -5.92 20.89
CA ARG A 246 0.06 -7.02 20.21
C ARG A 246 -1.31 -6.56 19.74
N GLU A 247 -1.47 -6.51 18.43
CA GLU A 247 -2.70 -6.12 17.75
C GLU A 247 -3.36 -7.31 17.03
N VAL A 248 -4.64 -7.18 16.72
CA VAL A 248 -5.33 -8.14 15.86
C VAL A 248 -5.05 -7.80 14.41
N VAL A 249 -4.13 -8.54 13.80
CA VAL A 249 -3.57 -8.27 12.48
C VAL A 249 -2.87 -6.90 12.46
N PRO A 250 -1.67 -6.79 13.07
CA PRO A 250 -0.87 -5.57 12.98
C PRO A 250 -0.66 -5.14 11.52
N ASN A 251 -0.81 -3.87 11.26
CA ASN A 251 -0.82 -3.31 9.91
C ASN A 251 0.33 -2.33 9.65
N THR A 252 0.89 -1.76 10.72
CA THR A 252 2.03 -0.84 10.66
C THR A 252 2.81 -0.86 11.98
N ALA A 253 4.05 -0.38 11.92
CA ALA A 253 4.94 -0.14 13.06
C ALA A 253 5.79 1.10 12.77
N MET A 254 5.14 2.21 12.35
CA MET A 254 5.81 3.40 11.82
C MET A 254 6.46 4.19 12.94
N PRO A 255 7.81 4.37 12.94
CA PRO A 255 8.49 5.22 13.91
C PRO A 255 8.25 6.69 13.62
N THR A 256 8.08 7.47 14.66
CA THR A 256 7.94 8.93 14.63
C THR A 256 8.22 9.50 16.00
N ASP A 257 8.95 10.59 16.11
CA ASP A 257 9.02 11.40 17.33
C ASP A 257 7.74 12.24 17.36
N ILE A 258 6.71 11.77 18.07
CA ILE A 258 5.36 12.37 18.01
C ILE A 258 5.20 13.57 18.90
N ASP A 259 5.95 13.68 19.97
CA ASP A 259 5.85 14.75 20.96
C ASP A 259 7.09 15.67 21.01
N ASP A 260 8.02 15.47 20.06
CA ASP A 260 9.25 16.24 19.85
C ASP A 260 10.18 16.23 21.10
N ASP A 261 10.19 15.13 21.85
CA ASP A 261 11.08 14.96 23.01
C ASP A 261 12.46 14.39 22.65
N GLY A 262 12.62 13.97 21.39
CA GLY A 262 13.86 13.52 20.77
C GLY A 262 14.06 12.02 20.82
N ASP A 263 13.12 11.24 21.36
CA ASP A 263 13.09 9.80 21.15
C ASP A 263 12.02 9.39 20.11
N MET A 264 12.13 8.15 19.62
CA MET A 264 11.22 7.66 18.59
C MET A 264 10.07 6.88 19.23
N ASP A 265 8.86 7.27 18.90
CA ASP A 265 7.61 6.59 19.20
C ASP A 265 7.19 5.69 18.03
N VAL A 266 6.11 4.93 18.20
CA VAL A 266 5.63 4.02 17.16
C VAL A 266 4.12 4.13 16.97
N LEU A 267 3.69 4.46 15.75
CA LEU A 267 2.30 4.26 15.34
C LEU A 267 2.08 2.77 15.07
N VAL A 268 1.14 2.17 15.79
CA VAL A 268 0.68 0.80 15.58
C VAL A 268 -0.80 0.76 15.24
N ALA A 269 -1.23 -0.22 14.46
CA ALA A 269 -2.63 -0.35 14.07
C ALA A 269 -3.08 -1.80 13.97
N ALA A 270 -4.37 -2.02 14.23
CA ALA A 270 -5.05 -3.32 14.16
C ALA A 270 -6.00 -3.37 12.96
N ARG A 271 -5.60 -4.07 11.88
CA ARG A 271 -6.34 -4.09 10.60
C ARG A 271 -7.80 -4.50 10.75
N LEU A 272 -8.07 -5.58 11.48
CA LEU A 272 -9.43 -6.12 11.59
C LEU A 272 -10.31 -5.40 12.62
N ARG A 273 -9.71 -4.64 13.54
CA ARG A 273 -10.45 -3.85 14.52
C ARG A 273 -10.56 -2.39 14.16
N MET A 274 -9.81 -1.95 13.13
CA MET A 274 -9.72 -0.55 12.75
C MET A 274 -9.35 0.34 13.95
N GLU A 275 -8.37 -0.10 14.73
CA GLU A 275 -7.86 0.57 15.93
C GLU A 275 -6.42 1.01 15.69
N MET A 276 -6.07 2.17 16.19
CA MET A 276 -4.71 2.74 16.13
C MET A 276 -4.25 3.15 17.53
N SER A 277 -2.96 3.11 17.78
CA SER A 277 -2.35 3.61 19.01
C SER A 277 -0.99 4.22 18.71
N ILE A 278 -0.61 5.24 19.47
CA ILE A 278 0.78 5.65 19.61
C ILE A 278 1.38 4.85 20.79
N LEU A 279 2.53 4.27 20.56
CA LEU A 279 3.38 3.73 21.62
C LEU A 279 4.44 4.79 21.92
N GLU A 280 4.19 5.62 22.93
CA GLU A 280 5.12 6.63 23.43
C GLU A 280 6.31 5.94 24.10
N THR A 281 7.52 6.22 23.67
CA THR A 281 8.74 5.73 24.32
C THR A 281 8.95 6.57 25.59
N VAL A 282 8.98 5.93 26.74
CA VAL A 282 9.11 6.62 28.05
C VAL A 282 10.44 6.33 28.73
N GLU A 283 11.22 5.40 28.20
CA GLU A 283 12.56 5.06 28.66
C GLU A 283 13.35 4.42 27.51
N THR A 284 14.51 4.96 27.19
CA THR A 284 15.46 4.43 26.22
C THR A 284 16.66 3.81 26.93
N GLY A 285 17.29 2.80 26.31
CA GLY A 285 18.61 2.27 26.73
C GLY A 285 18.68 1.47 28.02
N GLY A 286 17.58 0.99 28.59
CA GLY A 286 17.60 0.09 29.74
C GLY A 286 18.18 -1.31 29.44
N LEU A 287 18.53 -2.07 30.47
CA LEU A 287 19.02 -3.47 30.34
C LEU A 287 18.02 -4.37 29.59
N HIS A 288 16.76 -3.99 29.57
CA HIS A 288 15.65 -4.74 28.98
C HIS A 288 15.15 -4.14 27.65
N GLY A 289 15.80 -3.09 27.13
CA GLY A 289 15.40 -2.36 25.93
C GLY A 289 14.69 -1.06 26.24
N ILE A 290 13.74 -0.68 25.39
CA ILE A 290 12.91 0.52 25.57
C ILE A 290 11.66 0.20 26.39
N ALA A 291 11.12 1.18 27.11
CA ALA A 291 9.80 1.08 27.70
C ALA A 291 8.84 1.97 26.94
N VAL A 292 7.67 1.43 26.59
CA VAL A 292 6.65 2.19 25.86
C VAL A 292 5.35 2.27 26.65
N LYS A 293 4.63 3.38 26.47
CA LYS A 293 3.28 3.60 27.00
C LYS A 293 2.32 3.70 25.81
N ALA A 294 1.26 2.90 25.83
CA ALA A 294 0.29 2.91 24.76
C ALA A 294 -0.78 4.01 24.96
N HIS A 295 -1.01 4.79 23.92
CA HIS A 295 -2.06 5.80 23.82
C HIS A 295 -3.01 5.41 22.68
N PRO A 296 -4.16 4.77 22.97
CA PRO A 296 -5.15 4.47 21.95
C PRO A 296 -5.69 5.76 21.31
N ILE A 297 -5.66 5.84 19.99
CA ILE A 297 -6.21 6.98 19.24
C ILE A 297 -7.73 6.86 19.21
N SER A 298 -8.41 7.70 19.97
CA SER A 298 -9.84 7.88 19.85
C SER A 298 -10.14 9.06 18.92
N ILE A 299 -11.10 8.90 18.01
CA ILE A 299 -11.38 9.89 16.97
C ILE A 299 -12.69 10.61 17.29
N THR A 300 -12.66 11.93 17.22
CA THR A 300 -13.86 12.79 17.29
C THR A 300 -13.98 13.62 16.01
N PRO A 301 -15.20 13.80 15.46
CA PRO A 301 -15.35 14.60 14.25
C PRO A 301 -15.15 16.10 14.54
N GLY A 302 -14.32 16.77 13.74
CA GLY A 302 -14.15 18.22 13.72
C GLY A 302 -15.21 18.96 12.89
N ILE A 303 -16.02 18.19 12.14
CA ILE A 303 -17.11 18.68 11.30
C ILE A 303 -18.39 17.89 11.60
N PRO A 304 -19.57 18.37 11.20
CA PRO A 304 -20.81 17.58 11.26
C PRO A 304 -20.69 16.31 10.40
N VAL A 305 -20.96 15.16 10.99
CA VAL A 305 -20.91 13.85 10.33
C VAL A 305 -22.28 13.16 10.39
N PRO A 306 -22.58 12.18 9.49
CA PRO A 306 -23.80 11.40 9.56
C PRO A 306 -23.93 10.63 10.87
N GLU A 307 -25.19 10.35 11.28
CA GLU A 307 -25.46 9.49 12.43
C GLU A 307 -24.86 8.09 12.19
N GLY A 308 -24.14 7.59 13.18
CA GLY A 308 -23.46 6.29 13.12
C GLY A 308 -22.06 6.31 12.50
N TRP A 309 -21.54 7.48 12.16
CA TRP A 309 -20.14 7.60 11.75
C TRP A 309 -19.19 7.28 12.92
N HIS A 310 -18.17 6.46 12.66
CA HIS A 310 -17.27 5.96 13.71
C HIS A 310 -15.81 6.41 13.52
N GLY A 311 -15.44 6.92 12.34
CA GLY A 311 -14.11 7.45 12.07
C GLY A 311 -12.96 6.48 12.30
N ALA A 312 -13.17 5.19 12.05
CA ALA A 312 -12.15 4.19 12.30
C ALA A 312 -11.15 4.08 11.14
N SER A 313 -9.87 3.83 11.47
CA SER A 313 -8.81 3.60 10.49
C SER A 313 -7.95 2.40 10.89
N ASN A 314 -7.34 1.78 9.89
CA ASN A 314 -6.34 0.72 10.09
C ASN A 314 -4.91 1.20 9.81
N ALA A 315 -4.71 2.45 9.48
CA ALA A 315 -3.42 3.07 9.15
C ALA A 315 -2.53 2.20 8.24
N PHE A 316 -3.11 1.56 7.22
CA PHE A 316 -2.34 0.71 6.29
C PHE A 316 -1.27 1.52 5.58
N GLN A 317 -1.67 2.66 5.01
CA GLN A 317 -0.77 3.73 4.60
C GLN A 317 -1.12 4.98 5.42
N SER A 318 -0.13 5.71 5.84
CA SER A 318 -0.29 6.90 6.66
C SER A 318 0.93 7.80 6.54
N ALA A 319 0.74 9.06 6.86
CA ALA A 319 1.81 10.05 6.88
C ALA A 319 1.61 11.03 8.03
N PHE A 320 2.70 11.54 8.58
CA PHE A 320 2.69 12.59 9.61
C PHE A 320 3.19 13.92 9.03
N ALA A 321 2.49 14.99 9.30
CA ALA A 321 2.90 16.36 9.03
C ALA A 321 2.17 17.34 9.96
N ASP A 322 2.75 18.50 10.21
CA ASP A 322 2.03 19.62 10.84
C ASP A 322 1.19 20.30 9.75
N LEU A 323 -0.11 19.96 9.70
CA LEU A 323 -1.00 20.44 8.64
C LEU A 323 -1.68 21.77 8.97
N ASP A 324 -1.78 22.13 10.25
CA ASP A 324 -2.44 23.38 10.64
C ASP A 324 -1.49 24.41 11.26
N GLY A 325 -0.18 24.16 11.20
CA GLY A 325 0.85 25.08 11.63
C GLY A 325 0.95 25.28 13.15
N ASP A 326 0.46 24.31 13.95
CA ASP A 326 0.49 24.42 15.40
C ASP A 326 1.74 23.82 16.05
N GLY A 327 2.64 23.26 15.25
CA GLY A 327 3.93 22.67 15.66
C GLY A 327 3.84 21.21 16.06
N ARG A 328 2.68 20.55 15.96
CA ARG A 328 2.50 19.13 16.24
C ARG A 328 2.27 18.35 14.95
N LYS A 329 2.68 17.08 14.98
CA LYS A 329 2.54 16.18 13.82
C LYS A 329 1.15 15.56 13.75
N ASP A 330 0.32 16.06 12.85
CA ASP A 330 -0.98 15.49 12.54
C ASP A 330 -0.83 14.19 11.73
N LEU A 331 -1.85 13.32 11.80
CA LEU A 331 -1.82 12.01 11.14
C LEU A 331 -2.80 11.96 9.96
N VAL A 332 -2.27 11.81 8.74
CA VAL A 332 -3.08 11.57 7.52
C VAL A 332 -3.30 10.08 7.33
N VAL A 333 -4.56 9.68 7.17
CA VAL A 333 -4.98 8.27 7.03
C VAL A 333 -6.21 8.12 6.15
N ALA A 334 -6.42 6.92 5.63
CA ALA A 334 -7.74 6.51 5.13
C ALA A 334 -8.65 6.21 6.33
N VAL A 335 -9.78 6.89 6.43
CA VAL A 335 -10.77 6.71 7.50
C VAL A 335 -12.02 6.04 6.95
N HIS A 336 -12.46 4.97 7.61
CA HIS A 336 -13.61 4.17 7.23
C HIS A 336 -14.83 4.55 8.07
N GLU A 337 -16.02 4.58 7.46
CA GLU A 337 -17.25 4.94 8.19
C GLU A 337 -17.65 3.86 9.20
N THR A 338 -17.37 2.60 8.89
CA THR A 338 -17.67 1.49 9.77
C THR A 338 -16.47 0.57 9.95
N PRO A 339 -16.21 0.04 11.16
CA PRO A 339 -15.09 -0.85 11.42
C PRO A 339 -15.26 -2.25 10.77
N GLN A 340 -16.43 -2.55 10.21
CA GLN A 340 -16.67 -3.79 9.48
C GLN A 340 -17.40 -3.49 8.18
N PRO A 341 -16.96 -4.06 7.04
CA PRO A 341 -17.75 -4.04 5.83
C PRO A 341 -19.03 -4.84 6.08
N VAL A 342 -20.13 -4.15 6.30
CA VAL A 342 -21.44 -4.79 6.26
C VAL A 342 -21.69 -5.12 4.79
N ALA A 343 -22.07 -6.37 4.49
CA ALA A 343 -22.44 -6.74 3.14
C ALA A 343 -23.54 -5.76 2.66
N GLY A 344 -23.24 -4.99 1.59
CA GLY A 344 -24.11 -3.95 1.05
C GLY A 344 -23.81 -2.52 1.51
N SER A 345 -22.94 -2.27 2.49
CA SER A 345 -22.39 -0.93 2.68
C SER A 345 -21.17 -0.78 1.77
N ALA A 346 -21.20 0.17 0.84
CA ALA A 346 -19.99 0.59 0.17
C ALA A 346 -18.95 0.90 1.25
N LEU A 347 -17.73 0.38 1.13
CA LEU A 347 -16.61 0.83 1.95
C LEU A 347 -16.41 2.31 1.65
N MET A 348 -17.02 3.14 2.46
CA MET A 348 -16.86 4.58 2.38
C MET A 348 -15.51 4.91 3.02
N ALA A 349 -14.44 4.74 2.26
CA ALA A 349 -13.13 5.18 2.68
C ALA A 349 -12.90 6.59 2.16
N GLY A 350 -12.74 7.53 3.08
CA GLY A 350 -12.26 8.87 2.78
C GLY A 350 -10.81 9.04 3.21
N LEU A 351 -10.07 9.89 2.53
CA LEU A 351 -8.81 10.43 3.03
C LEU A 351 -9.13 11.55 4.01
N GLY A 352 -8.52 11.49 5.17
CA GLY A 352 -8.68 12.54 6.18
C GLY A 352 -7.43 12.68 7.03
N TRP A 353 -7.41 13.71 7.83
CA TRP A 353 -6.36 13.92 8.80
C TRP A 353 -6.92 14.03 10.22
N LEU A 354 -6.12 13.59 11.14
CA LEU A 354 -6.41 13.57 12.57
C LEU A 354 -5.49 14.59 13.24
N LYS A 355 -6.07 15.70 13.70
CA LYS A 355 -5.33 16.71 14.43
C LYS A 355 -4.84 16.12 15.75
N GLN A 356 -3.53 16.22 15.98
CA GLN A 356 -2.93 15.80 17.24
C GLN A 356 -3.44 16.67 18.40
N PRO A 357 -3.91 16.08 19.51
CA PRO A 357 -4.32 16.82 20.69
C PRO A 357 -3.12 17.32 21.50
N ASP A 358 -3.37 18.21 22.46
CA ASP A 358 -2.33 18.72 23.39
C ASP A 358 -1.71 17.62 24.27
N THR A 359 -2.37 16.48 24.42
CA THR A 359 -1.87 15.31 25.12
C THR A 359 -2.32 14.05 24.37
N LEU A 360 -1.46 13.06 24.24
CA LEU A 360 -1.74 11.83 23.46
C LEU A 360 -2.93 11.01 24.01
N ASP A 361 -3.30 11.18 25.28
CA ASP A 361 -4.47 10.53 25.89
C ASP A 361 -5.82 11.20 25.53
N ALA A 362 -5.80 12.39 24.94
CA ALA A 362 -7.01 13.08 24.52
C ALA A 362 -7.47 12.63 23.12
N PRO A 363 -8.76 12.80 22.76
CA PRO A 363 -9.25 12.44 21.46
C PRO A 363 -8.61 13.26 20.33
N TRP A 364 -8.24 12.60 19.24
CA TRP A 364 -7.78 13.23 18.00
C TRP A 364 -8.98 13.75 17.19
N THR A 365 -8.85 14.92 16.60
CA THR A 365 -9.96 15.54 15.86
C THR A 365 -9.83 15.27 14.37
N PHE A 366 -10.85 14.62 13.80
CA PHE A 366 -10.90 14.29 12.37
C PHE A 366 -11.38 15.47 11.53
N PHE A 367 -10.64 15.73 10.44
CA PHE A 367 -11.06 16.59 9.34
C PHE A 367 -10.93 15.83 8.01
N PRO A 368 -11.92 15.95 7.10
CA PRO A 368 -11.86 15.29 5.82
C PRO A 368 -10.89 16.01 4.87
N ILE A 369 -10.09 15.25 4.15
CA ILE A 369 -9.36 15.71 2.94
C ILE A 369 -10.24 15.48 1.72
N GLY A 370 -10.71 14.24 1.52
CA GLY A 370 -11.59 13.91 0.40
C GLY A 370 -11.71 12.42 0.16
N ASN A 371 -12.22 12.05 -0.99
CA ASN A 371 -12.34 10.65 -1.41
C ASN A 371 -12.17 10.49 -2.92
N THR A 372 -11.91 9.27 -3.34
CA THR A 372 -11.80 8.87 -4.75
C THR A 372 -12.87 7.84 -5.14
N LEU A 373 -13.95 7.74 -4.37
CA LEU A 373 -14.99 6.73 -4.58
C LEU A 373 -15.45 6.61 -6.04
N PRO A 374 -15.77 5.40 -6.49
CA PRO A 374 -15.77 4.10 -5.81
C PRO A 374 -14.37 3.47 -5.65
N ASP A 375 -13.33 4.14 -6.09
CA ASP A 375 -11.95 3.67 -6.02
C ASP A 375 -11.43 4.01 -4.62
N ILE A 376 -11.06 3.00 -3.82
CA ILE A 376 -10.62 3.21 -2.43
C ILE A 376 -9.17 3.68 -2.38
N VAL A 377 -8.85 4.43 -1.33
CA VAL A 377 -7.49 4.88 -1.04
C VAL A 377 -6.64 3.70 -0.59
N ALA A 378 -5.45 3.55 -1.18
CA ALA A 378 -4.41 2.61 -0.76
C ALA A 378 -3.11 3.36 -0.43
N GLY A 379 -2.39 3.88 -1.41
CA GLY A 379 -1.18 4.68 -1.21
C GLY A 379 -1.49 6.09 -0.72
N ILE A 380 -0.66 6.63 0.17
CA ILE A 380 -0.75 8.01 0.69
C ILE A 380 0.66 8.57 0.81
N ALA A 381 0.87 9.79 0.31
CA ALA A 381 2.07 10.56 0.59
C ALA A 381 1.75 12.06 0.63
N LEU A 382 2.63 12.85 1.23
CA LEU A 382 2.48 14.29 1.40
C LEU A 382 3.65 15.03 0.79
N ALA A 383 3.39 16.13 0.09
CA ALA A 383 4.37 17.11 -0.33
C ALA A 383 3.68 18.43 -0.67
N ASP A 384 4.44 19.52 -0.77
CA ASP A 384 3.98 20.78 -1.33
C ASP A 384 3.99 20.68 -2.86
N ILE A 385 2.85 20.25 -3.45
CA ILE A 385 2.77 19.93 -4.88
C ILE A 385 2.68 21.19 -5.73
N ASP A 386 1.97 22.20 -5.28
CA ASP A 386 1.72 23.40 -6.06
C ASP A 386 2.67 24.56 -5.74
N GLY A 387 3.54 24.40 -4.73
CA GLY A 387 4.57 25.35 -4.37
C GLY A 387 4.05 26.52 -3.54
N ASP A 388 2.94 26.34 -2.79
CA ASP A 388 2.35 27.38 -1.95
C ASP A 388 2.86 27.36 -0.49
N GLY A 389 3.59 26.30 -0.10
CA GLY A 389 4.21 26.12 1.21
C GLY A 389 3.41 25.26 2.16
N ASP A 390 2.24 24.78 1.78
CA ASP A 390 1.40 23.87 2.56
C ASP A 390 1.54 22.42 2.02
N PHE A 391 1.38 21.43 2.90
CA PHE A 391 1.40 20.04 2.47
C PHE A 391 0.09 19.65 1.77
N ASP A 392 0.21 19.15 0.55
CA ASP A 392 -0.83 18.47 -0.20
C ASP A 392 -0.76 16.96 0.00
N ALA A 393 -1.82 16.25 -0.40
CA ALA A 393 -1.87 14.80 -0.28
C ALA A 393 -2.07 14.12 -1.63
N ILE A 394 -1.12 13.28 -2.07
CA ILE A 394 -1.32 12.36 -3.17
C ILE A 394 -1.87 11.03 -2.67
N THR A 395 -2.73 10.40 -3.44
CA THR A 395 -3.23 9.06 -3.18
C THR A 395 -3.27 8.21 -4.43
N GLY A 396 -2.87 6.97 -4.25
CA GLY A 396 -3.14 5.88 -5.17
C GLY A 396 -4.26 5.00 -4.63
N GLY A 397 -4.88 4.24 -5.51
CA GLY A 397 -5.95 3.38 -5.05
C GLY A 397 -6.45 2.44 -6.13
N TYR A 398 -7.41 1.63 -5.75
CA TYR A 398 -8.06 0.67 -6.62
C TYR A 398 -9.55 0.55 -6.27
N SER A 399 -10.33 0.03 -7.20
CA SER A 399 -11.74 -0.20 -6.95
C SER A 399 -11.95 -1.29 -5.91
N GLY A 400 -12.54 -0.93 -4.77
CA GLY A 400 -12.70 -1.80 -3.62
C GLY A 400 -13.71 -2.94 -3.78
N LEU A 401 -14.50 -2.94 -4.85
CA LEU A 401 -15.57 -3.92 -5.05
C LEU A 401 -15.07 -5.38 -5.03
N ASN A 402 -13.93 -5.66 -5.67
CA ASN A 402 -13.38 -7.00 -5.72
C ASN A 402 -12.87 -7.48 -4.35
N VAL A 403 -12.33 -6.57 -3.55
CA VAL A 403 -11.90 -6.85 -2.17
C VAL A 403 -13.09 -7.23 -1.31
N LEU A 404 -14.19 -6.47 -1.42
CA LEU A 404 -15.43 -6.72 -0.67
C LEU A 404 -16.11 -8.03 -1.03
N LEU A 405 -16.10 -8.40 -2.31
CA LEU A 405 -16.77 -9.60 -2.80
C LEU A 405 -15.91 -10.87 -2.66
N GLY A 406 -14.72 -10.80 -2.06
CA GLY A 406 -13.80 -11.93 -1.96
C GLY A 406 -13.33 -12.44 -3.33
N ALA A 407 -13.45 -11.61 -4.36
CA ALA A 407 -12.98 -11.90 -5.71
C ALA A 407 -11.46 -11.64 -5.86
N TYR A 408 -10.69 -11.81 -4.81
CA TYR A 408 -9.25 -11.98 -4.86
C TYR A 408 -8.92 -13.33 -5.51
N SER A 409 -9.42 -13.54 -6.70
CA SER A 409 -8.88 -14.55 -7.58
C SER A 409 -7.93 -13.80 -8.50
N GLY A 410 -6.64 -13.84 -8.29
CA GLY A 410 -5.54 -13.29 -9.08
C GLY A 410 -5.66 -13.28 -10.61
N ALA A 411 -6.84 -13.14 -11.10
CA ALA A 411 -7.17 -12.88 -12.47
C ALA A 411 -7.06 -11.37 -12.68
N SER A 412 -5.85 -10.89 -12.99
CA SER A 412 -5.69 -9.64 -13.72
C SER A 412 -6.75 -9.61 -14.80
N ARG A 413 -7.71 -8.68 -14.71
CA ARG A 413 -8.58 -8.43 -15.87
C ARG A 413 -7.65 -7.89 -16.94
N GLU A 414 -7.51 -8.62 -18.03
CA GLU A 414 -6.72 -8.17 -19.16
C GLU A 414 -7.19 -6.76 -19.57
N ALA A 415 -6.24 -5.89 -19.87
CA ALA A 415 -6.48 -4.49 -20.23
C ALA A 415 -7.57 -4.29 -21.32
N ASP A 416 -7.84 -5.32 -22.08
CA ASP A 416 -8.76 -5.34 -23.22
C ASP A 416 -10.10 -6.02 -22.95
N ASP A 417 -10.44 -6.33 -21.69
CA ASP A 417 -11.74 -6.94 -21.39
C ASP A 417 -12.89 -5.98 -21.74
N PRO A 418 -13.74 -6.30 -22.74
CA PRO A 418 -14.84 -5.44 -23.16
C PRO A 418 -15.92 -5.26 -22.08
N ARG A 419 -15.90 -6.08 -21.04
CA ARG A 419 -16.82 -5.99 -19.88
C ARG A 419 -16.39 -4.91 -18.89
N VAL A 420 -15.18 -4.35 -19.00
CA VAL A 420 -14.74 -3.26 -18.12
C VAL A 420 -15.53 -1.99 -18.41
N THR A 421 -16.20 -1.51 -17.39
CA THR A 421 -16.99 -0.27 -17.41
C THR A 421 -16.33 0.81 -16.57
N ALA A 422 -16.90 2.02 -16.54
CA ALA A 422 -16.44 3.09 -15.66
C ALA A 422 -16.49 2.74 -14.16
N ALA A 423 -17.36 1.79 -13.78
CA ALA A 423 -17.48 1.27 -12.40
C ALA A 423 -16.60 0.03 -12.12
N SER A 424 -15.82 -0.43 -13.09
CA SER A 424 -14.97 -1.61 -12.93
C SER A 424 -13.76 -1.34 -12.05
N THR A 425 -13.18 -2.42 -11.51
CA THR A 425 -11.92 -2.37 -10.75
C THR A 425 -10.81 -1.71 -11.55
N VAL A 426 -10.27 -0.64 -11.04
CA VAL A 426 -9.29 0.20 -11.73
C VAL A 426 -8.28 0.76 -10.73
N GLY A 427 -7.08 1.04 -11.19
CA GLY A 427 -6.12 1.87 -10.47
C GLY A 427 -6.42 3.34 -10.71
N ARG A 428 -6.33 4.16 -9.67
CA ARG A 428 -6.53 5.61 -9.73
C ARG A 428 -5.41 6.32 -9.00
N ILE A 429 -5.00 7.47 -9.55
CA ILE A 429 -4.11 8.43 -8.91
C ILE A 429 -4.83 9.76 -8.90
N ALA A 430 -4.86 10.40 -7.73
CA ALA A 430 -5.37 11.74 -7.52
C ALA A 430 -4.58 12.43 -6.42
N TRP A 431 -4.59 13.76 -6.42
CA TRP A 431 -4.08 14.53 -5.30
C TRP A 431 -5.11 15.54 -4.81
N PHE A 432 -4.92 16.01 -3.60
CA PHE A 432 -5.80 16.94 -2.91
C PHE A 432 -4.99 18.15 -2.50
N GLU A 433 -5.35 19.30 -3.05
CA GLU A 433 -4.76 20.60 -2.76
C GLU A 433 -5.26 21.09 -1.41
N ASN A 434 -4.32 21.40 -0.51
CA ASN A 434 -4.60 22.03 0.77
C ASN A 434 -4.92 23.52 0.52
N PRO A 435 -6.06 24.02 1.01
CA PRO A 435 -6.43 25.41 0.76
C PRO A 435 -5.74 26.43 1.71
N GLY A 436 -4.68 26.06 2.43
CA GLY A 436 -3.98 26.87 3.41
C GLY A 436 -4.61 26.87 4.82
N ASP A 437 -5.90 26.59 4.93
CA ASP A 437 -6.54 26.16 6.18
C ASP A 437 -6.93 24.70 6.02
N ALA A 438 -6.11 23.80 6.52
CA ALA A 438 -6.30 22.35 6.38
C ALA A 438 -7.66 21.83 6.89
N ARG A 439 -8.40 22.63 7.67
CA ARG A 439 -9.76 22.33 8.15
C ARG A 439 -10.85 22.65 7.13
N ALA A 440 -10.51 23.44 6.10
CA ALA A 440 -11.42 23.75 5.01
C ALA A 440 -11.52 22.59 4.01
N ALA A 441 -12.37 22.71 3.00
CA ALA A 441 -12.52 21.69 1.99
C ALA A 441 -11.32 21.71 1.02
N TRP A 442 -10.62 20.60 0.91
CA TRP A 442 -9.52 20.42 -0.05
C TRP A 442 -10.05 20.19 -1.47
N GLN A 443 -9.30 20.64 -2.45
CA GLN A 443 -9.68 20.46 -3.85
C GLN A 443 -9.02 19.20 -4.44
N ARG A 444 -9.84 18.28 -4.98
CA ARG A 444 -9.32 17.09 -5.64
C ARG A 444 -8.95 17.36 -7.09
N HIS A 445 -7.77 16.89 -7.48
CA HIS A 445 -7.25 16.87 -8.83
C HIS A 445 -6.97 15.42 -9.25
N ASP A 446 -7.73 14.94 -10.22
CA ASP A 446 -7.59 13.58 -10.74
C ASP A 446 -6.47 13.54 -11.79
N ILE A 447 -5.50 12.64 -11.61
CA ILE A 447 -4.35 12.47 -12.50
C ILE A 447 -4.65 11.38 -13.54
N SER A 448 -4.96 10.18 -13.08
CA SER A 448 -5.17 9.01 -13.94
C SER A 448 -6.22 8.07 -13.35
N ARG A 449 -7.02 7.46 -14.21
CA ARG A 449 -7.91 6.36 -13.88
C ARG A 449 -7.87 5.36 -15.03
N ARG A 450 -7.38 4.14 -14.77
CA ARG A 450 -7.10 3.15 -15.81
C ARG A 450 -7.48 1.75 -15.38
N VAL A 451 -7.68 0.85 -16.35
CA VAL A 451 -7.81 -0.59 -16.11
C VAL A 451 -6.44 -1.15 -15.68
N ARG A 452 -6.02 -0.75 -14.52
CA ARG A 452 -4.80 -1.18 -13.84
C ARG A 452 -5.16 -1.59 -12.43
N GLY A 453 -4.23 -2.19 -11.73
CA GLY A 453 -4.39 -2.51 -10.33
C GLY A 453 -4.01 -1.38 -9.40
N MET A 454 -3.60 -1.76 -8.23
CA MET A 454 -3.30 -0.91 -7.09
C MET A 454 -2.04 -0.04 -7.32
N TYR A 455 -2.08 1.16 -6.75
CA TYR A 455 -0.91 2.01 -6.52
C TYR A 455 -0.72 2.12 -5.01
N ASP A 456 0.34 1.52 -4.48
CA ASP A 456 0.48 1.30 -3.04
C ASP A 456 1.46 2.24 -2.37
N ALA A 457 2.54 2.62 -3.02
CA ALA A 457 3.57 3.46 -2.46
C ALA A 457 3.91 4.65 -3.37
N PHE A 458 4.21 5.79 -2.74
CA PHE A 458 4.69 7.01 -3.38
C PHE A 458 5.84 7.61 -2.59
N ILE A 459 6.89 8.05 -3.27
CA ILE A 459 8.03 8.78 -2.70
C ILE A 459 8.12 10.13 -3.42
N PRO A 460 8.00 11.27 -2.70
CA PRO A 460 8.22 12.59 -3.28
C PRO A 460 9.71 12.81 -3.54
N VAL A 461 10.02 13.36 -4.69
CA VAL A 461 11.40 13.66 -5.12
C VAL A 461 11.38 14.70 -6.24
N ASP A 462 12.40 15.52 -6.34
CA ASP A 462 12.71 16.31 -7.54
C ASP A 462 13.64 15.43 -8.39
N MET A 463 13.05 14.71 -9.38
CA MET A 463 13.76 13.64 -10.10
C MET A 463 14.64 14.18 -11.21
N ASP A 464 14.27 15.30 -11.81
CA ASP A 464 14.96 15.91 -12.94
C ASP A 464 15.66 17.24 -12.61
N ASP A 465 15.72 17.59 -11.30
CA ASP A 465 16.37 18.79 -10.77
C ASP A 465 15.77 20.11 -11.30
N ASP A 466 14.46 20.13 -11.61
CA ASP A 466 13.77 21.34 -12.10
C ASP A 466 13.12 22.18 -10.98
N GLY A 467 13.12 21.66 -9.76
CA GLY A 467 12.69 22.33 -8.54
C GLY A 467 11.21 22.14 -8.21
N ASP A 468 10.55 21.17 -8.84
CA ASP A 468 9.22 20.77 -8.45
C ASP A 468 9.16 19.33 -7.89
N ILE A 469 8.01 18.90 -7.42
CA ILE A 469 7.86 17.59 -6.80
C ILE A 469 7.31 16.59 -7.79
N ASP A 470 8.14 15.59 -8.08
CA ASP A 470 7.80 14.38 -8.77
C ASP A 470 7.48 13.25 -7.79
N TRP A 471 7.00 12.14 -8.32
CA TRP A 471 6.66 10.97 -7.51
C TRP A 471 7.24 9.70 -8.09
N VAL A 472 8.07 9.01 -7.33
CA VAL A 472 8.35 7.59 -7.60
C VAL A 472 7.25 6.74 -7.00
N ALA A 473 6.75 5.76 -7.76
CA ALA A 473 5.64 4.93 -7.32
C ALA A 473 5.73 3.48 -7.81
N THR A 474 5.10 2.57 -7.06
CA THR A 474 4.86 1.19 -7.48
C THR A 474 3.47 1.01 -8.05
N ARG A 475 3.32 0.00 -8.88
CA ARG A 475 2.06 -0.44 -9.43
C ARG A 475 1.99 -1.95 -9.39
N GLY A 476 1.03 -2.46 -8.64
CA GLY A 476 0.75 -3.89 -8.50
C GLY A 476 -0.61 -4.29 -9.08
N ASN A 477 -0.89 -5.59 -9.12
CA ASN A 477 -2.17 -6.17 -9.53
C ASN A 477 -2.67 -5.75 -10.94
N SER A 478 -1.75 -5.41 -11.83
CA SER A 478 -2.01 -4.97 -13.22
C SER A 478 -1.42 -5.93 -14.27
N GLY A 479 -0.85 -7.04 -13.85
CA GLY A 479 -0.23 -8.04 -14.74
C GLY A 479 0.98 -7.46 -15.47
N VAL A 480 0.96 -7.46 -16.80
CA VAL A 480 2.08 -6.95 -17.61
C VAL A 480 2.34 -5.44 -17.44
N HIS A 481 1.47 -4.74 -16.76
CA HIS A 481 1.63 -3.31 -16.46
C HIS A 481 2.20 -3.07 -15.07
N ASP A 482 2.47 -4.11 -14.27
CA ASP A 482 3.13 -3.99 -12.99
C ASP A 482 4.57 -3.48 -13.13
N GLY A 483 5.03 -2.75 -12.14
CA GLY A 483 6.37 -2.21 -12.15
C GLY A 483 6.56 -0.97 -11.28
N VAL A 484 7.67 -0.31 -11.53
CA VAL A 484 8.08 0.94 -10.89
C VAL A 484 8.17 2.03 -11.93
N PHE A 485 7.69 3.20 -11.58
CA PHE A 485 7.67 4.36 -12.47
C PHE A 485 7.84 5.63 -11.65
N TRP A 486 8.17 6.71 -12.32
CA TRP A 486 8.04 8.03 -11.73
C TRP A 486 7.11 8.91 -12.57
N ILE A 487 6.44 9.85 -11.95
CA ILE A 487 5.55 10.80 -12.58
C ILE A 487 6.13 12.19 -12.43
N GLU A 488 6.57 12.74 -13.56
CA GLU A 488 7.07 14.11 -13.71
C GLU A 488 5.91 15.09 -13.54
N GLN A 489 6.08 16.10 -12.70
CA GLN A 489 5.22 17.25 -12.67
C GLN A 489 5.55 18.17 -13.84
N VAL A 490 4.62 18.42 -14.75
CA VAL A 490 4.82 19.27 -15.94
C VAL A 490 4.07 20.58 -15.77
N ARG A 491 4.79 21.69 -15.65
CA ARG A 491 4.24 23.04 -15.47
C ARG A 491 4.14 23.79 -16.79
N THR A 492 2.92 24.25 -17.16
CA THR A 492 2.65 24.88 -18.46
C THR A 492 1.76 26.11 -18.35
N VAL A 493 1.91 27.03 -19.31
CA VAL A 493 1.05 28.24 -19.39
C VAL A 493 -0.38 27.88 -19.82
N ASP A 494 -0.53 26.92 -20.73
CA ASP A 494 -1.81 26.45 -21.24
C ASP A 494 -2.12 25.05 -20.67
N PRO A 495 -3.40 24.75 -20.34
CA PRO A 495 -3.75 23.46 -19.76
C PRO A 495 -3.44 22.30 -20.71
N GLN A 496 -2.76 21.28 -20.21
CA GLN A 496 -2.45 20.03 -20.90
C GLN A 496 -3.37 18.91 -20.39
N PRO A 497 -3.49 17.77 -21.09
CA PRO A 497 -4.10 16.57 -20.55
C PRO A 497 -3.50 16.22 -19.16
N ALA A 498 -4.34 15.78 -18.24
CA ALA A 498 -3.92 15.57 -16.85
C ALA A 498 -2.76 14.58 -16.72
N PHE A 499 -2.67 13.60 -17.64
CA PHE A 499 -1.62 12.58 -17.56
C PHE A 499 -1.23 12.05 -18.95
N SER A 500 0.05 11.85 -19.18
CA SER A 500 0.59 11.12 -20.33
C SER A 500 1.32 9.86 -19.87
N SER A 501 0.96 8.71 -20.47
CA SER A 501 1.59 7.42 -20.16
C SER A 501 2.98 7.30 -20.77
N GLY A 502 3.93 6.77 -20.04
CA GLY A 502 5.30 6.44 -20.51
C GLY A 502 5.35 5.24 -21.46
N ARG A 503 4.27 4.46 -21.57
CA ARG A 503 4.20 3.26 -22.40
C ARG A 503 3.56 3.53 -23.76
N SER A 504 4.11 2.93 -24.80
CA SER A 504 3.51 2.95 -26.15
C SER A 504 2.18 2.18 -26.21
N THR A 505 2.04 1.15 -25.36
CA THR A 505 0.79 0.40 -25.18
C THR A 505 0.51 0.33 -23.70
N ASP A 506 -0.62 0.83 -23.28
CA ASP A 506 -1.02 0.87 -21.89
C ASP A 506 -2.44 0.33 -21.71
N SER A 507 -2.81 0.06 -20.47
CA SER A 507 -4.17 -0.28 -20.12
C SER A 507 -5.14 0.85 -20.51
N ARG A 508 -6.40 0.49 -20.68
CA ARG A 508 -7.41 1.46 -21.13
C ARG A 508 -7.62 2.56 -20.08
N ALA A 509 -7.50 3.81 -20.50
CA ALA A 509 -7.89 4.97 -19.71
C ALA A 509 -9.42 5.03 -19.57
N LEU A 510 -9.89 5.45 -18.40
CA LEU A 510 -11.30 5.49 -18.02
C LEU A 510 -11.72 6.92 -17.64
N PRO A 511 -12.99 7.28 -17.86
CA PRO A 511 -13.56 8.49 -17.32
C PRO A 511 -13.75 8.39 -15.81
N LEU A 512 -14.11 9.49 -15.16
CA LEU A 512 -14.67 9.46 -13.82
C LEU A 512 -15.92 8.56 -13.79
N PRO A 513 -16.20 7.90 -12.67
CA PRO A 513 -17.46 7.17 -12.53
C PRO A 513 -18.63 8.14 -12.67
N PRO A 514 -19.79 7.70 -13.18
CA PRO A 514 -20.98 8.55 -13.27
C PRO A 514 -21.41 9.03 -11.87
N GLU A 515 -22.04 10.20 -11.79
CA GLU A 515 -22.49 10.78 -10.51
C GLU A 515 -23.42 9.83 -9.72
N ASN A 516 -24.19 9.02 -10.42
CA ASN A 516 -25.10 8.02 -9.82
C ASN A 516 -24.47 6.62 -9.71
N TRP A 517 -23.15 6.51 -9.61
CA TRP A 517 -22.47 5.21 -9.51
C TRP A 517 -22.98 4.34 -8.35
N ILE A 518 -23.44 4.95 -7.25
CA ILE A 518 -24.04 4.23 -6.11
C ILE A 518 -25.29 3.47 -6.56
N ASP A 519 -26.17 4.08 -7.35
CA ASP A 519 -27.41 3.44 -7.81
C ASP A 519 -27.12 2.23 -8.72
N THR A 520 -26.09 2.34 -9.57
CA THR A 520 -25.66 1.22 -10.41
C THR A 520 -24.93 0.13 -9.63
N TYR A 521 -24.35 0.47 -8.50
CA TYR A 521 -23.62 -0.42 -7.62
C TYR A 521 -24.56 -1.31 -6.79
N GLU A 522 -25.69 -0.76 -6.31
CA GLU A 522 -26.71 -1.51 -5.58
C GLU A 522 -27.39 -2.58 -6.45
N ASP A 523 -27.60 -2.30 -7.74
CA ASP A 523 -28.17 -3.28 -8.68
C ASP A 523 -27.19 -4.43 -9.01
N GLU A 524 -25.87 -4.19 -8.99
CA GLU A 524 -24.86 -5.22 -9.17
C GLU A 524 -24.59 -6.02 -7.88
N MET A 525 -24.89 -5.45 -6.71
CA MET A 525 -24.67 -6.07 -5.40
C MET A 525 -25.79 -7.03 -4.94
N THR A 526 -26.81 -7.30 -5.72
CA THR A 526 -27.74 -8.43 -5.48
C THR A 526 -27.05 -9.79 -5.69
N PHE A 527 -25.78 -9.88 -5.37
CA PHE A 527 -24.96 -11.08 -5.44
C PHE A 527 -25.32 -12.03 -4.28
N THR A 528 -25.92 -13.13 -4.63
CA THR A 528 -26.05 -14.27 -3.73
C THR A 528 -24.67 -14.87 -3.51
N PRO A 529 -24.10 -14.86 -2.30
CA PRO A 529 -22.79 -15.46 -2.07
C PRO A 529 -22.84 -16.94 -2.51
N PRO A 530 -21.77 -17.44 -3.15
CA PRO A 530 -21.70 -18.85 -3.50
C PRO A 530 -21.89 -19.68 -2.23
N ASN A 531 -22.83 -20.62 -2.29
CA ASN A 531 -23.13 -21.54 -1.20
C ASN A 531 -21.81 -22.13 -0.66
N LYS A 532 -21.60 -22.05 0.64
CA LYS A 532 -20.55 -22.77 1.39
C LYS A 532 -20.77 -24.30 1.34
N ALA A 533 -20.81 -24.87 0.15
CA ALA A 533 -21.00 -26.29 -0.08
C ALA A 533 -19.76 -26.91 -0.71
N HIS A 534 -18.59 -26.67 -0.12
CA HIS A 534 -17.38 -27.51 -0.32
C HIS A 534 -16.37 -27.20 0.78
N GLN A 535 -16.77 -27.48 2.03
CA GLN A 535 -15.85 -27.78 3.10
C GLN A 535 -16.43 -28.99 3.86
N GLU A 536 -16.19 -30.19 3.35
CA GLU A 536 -16.13 -31.44 4.10
C GLU A 536 -14.97 -32.28 3.54
#